data_7720ead215e5300c6d9ef4d24a3080bc
#
_entry.id   7720ead215e5300c6d9ef4d24a3080bc
#
_cell.length_a   1.000
_cell.length_b   1.000
_cell.length_c   1.000
_cell.angle_alpha   90.00
_cell.angle_beta   90.00
_cell.angle_gamma   90.00
#
_symmetry.space_group_name_H-M   'P 1'
#
loop_
_entity.id
_entity.type
_entity.pdbx_description
1 polymer ?
#
loop_
_entity_poly.entity_id
_entity_poly.type
_entity_poly.pdbx_seq_one_letter_code
_entity_poly.pdbx_strand_id
1 'polypeptide(L)'
;MGYRNPVITRRFDELVEDGDTCHVIIRNPQTMPGTEFTALASRGDTESGEERIKGVCGLIANLIIGWRVWDPTVPVKADLETGELIHDEETAPRLLQLPATAETVAKLPQAILMDLMEQVTGVINPPQSPAEPTGKTS
;
A
#
# COMPACT_ATOMS: atom_id res chain seq x y z
N MET A 1 -10.08 -21.01 17.49
CA MET A 1 -8.98 -20.97 16.54
C MET A 1 -9.43 -20.34 15.24
N GLY A 2 -8.56 -19.64 14.57
CA GLY A 2 -8.87 -18.98 13.31
C GLY A 2 -7.87 -19.34 12.23
N TYR A 3 -7.88 -18.58 11.17
CA TYR A 3 -6.92 -18.77 10.09
C TYR A 3 -5.53 -18.42 10.55
N ARG A 4 -4.52 -18.99 9.88
CA ARG A 4 -3.12 -18.82 10.26
C ARG A 4 -2.66 -17.36 10.12
N ASN A 5 -3.00 -16.71 9.02
CA ASN A 5 -2.55 -15.36 8.73
C ASN A 5 -3.73 -14.48 8.34
N PRO A 6 -4.60 -14.10 9.32
CA PRO A 6 -5.74 -13.25 9.00
C PRO A 6 -5.35 -11.81 8.63
N VAL A 7 -4.13 -11.41 8.99
CA VAL A 7 -3.58 -10.11 8.63
C VAL A 7 -2.20 -10.28 8.03
N ILE A 8 -1.81 -9.33 7.22
CA ILE A 8 -0.48 -9.27 6.61
C ILE A 8 0.15 -7.95 7.03
N THR A 9 1.37 -8.03 7.57
CA THR A 9 2.14 -6.83 7.89
C THR A 9 3.23 -6.68 6.83
N ARG A 10 3.18 -5.53 6.12
CA ARG A 10 4.20 -5.19 5.14
C ARG A 10 5.11 -4.14 5.75
N ARG A 11 6.40 -4.40 5.78
CA ARG A 11 7.37 -3.50 6.39
C ARG A 11 8.20 -2.81 5.33
N PHE A 12 8.46 -1.53 5.56
CA PHE A 12 9.19 -0.67 4.62
C PHE A 12 10.23 0.16 5.38
N ASP A 13 10.87 -0.47 6.35
CA ASP A 13 11.83 0.22 7.21
C ASP A 13 13.02 0.77 6.42
N GLU A 14 13.28 0.24 5.23
CA GLU A 14 14.33 0.72 4.35
C GLU A 14 14.06 2.11 3.79
N LEU A 15 12.82 2.58 3.87
CA LEU A 15 12.44 3.90 3.38
C LEU A 15 12.62 5.00 4.41
N VAL A 16 12.83 4.64 5.66
CA VAL A 16 12.93 5.60 6.76
C VAL A 16 14.33 5.59 7.37
N GLU A 17 14.59 6.58 8.21
CA GLU A 17 15.90 6.71 8.86
C GLU A 17 16.16 5.56 9.83
N ASP A 18 17.42 5.31 10.10
CA ASP A 18 17.82 4.30 11.07
C ASP A 18 17.17 4.56 12.41
N GLY A 19 16.60 3.51 12.99
CA GLY A 19 15.92 3.62 14.26
C GLY A 19 14.44 3.95 14.16
N ASP A 20 13.95 4.27 12.96
CA ASP A 20 12.54 4.51 12.72
C ASP A 20 11.90 3.26 12.09
N THR A 21 10.58 3.21 12.08
CA THR A 21 9.85 2.09 11.49
C THR A 21 8.78 2.60 10.53
N CYS A 22 8.50 1.80 9.52
CA CYS A 22 7.46 2.10 8.55
C CYS A 22 6.78 0.79 8.17
N HIS A 23 5.47 0.72 8.34
CA HIS A 23 4.74 -0.51 8.05
C HIS A 23 3.28 -0.24 7.76
N VAL A 24 2.65 -1.19 7.08
CA VAL A 24 1.22 -1.19 6.82
C VAL A 24 0.68 -2.56 7.19
N ILE A 25 -0.42 -2.60 7.93
CA ILE A 25 -1.09 -3.83 8.33
C ILE A 25 -2.41 -3.90 7.58
N ILE A 26 -2.61 -4.96 6.81
CA ILE A 26 -3.83 -5.16 6.03
C ILE A 26 -4.48 -6.50 6.40
N ARG A 27 -5.79 -6.58 6.16
CA ARG A 27 -6.48 -7.87 6.23
C ARG A 27 -5.96 -8.73 5.09
N ASN A 28 -5.79 -10.01 5.36
CA ASN A 28 -5.39 -10.94 4.32
C ASN A 28 -6.62 -11.25 3.44
N PRO A 29 -6.61 -10.84 2.16
CA PRO A 29 -7.78 -11.05 1.30
C PRO A 29 -8.15 -12.53 1.18
N GLN A 30 -7.19 -13.43 1.32
CA GLN A 30 -7.45 -14.87 1.22
C GLN A 30 -8.28 -15.40 2.38
N THR A 31 -8.34 -14.69 3.50
CA THR A 31 -9.12 -15.09 4.68
C THR A 31 -10.38 -14.27 4.85
N MET A 32 -10.68 -13.36 3.93
CA MET A 32 -11.92 -12.59 3.93
C MET A 32 -13.06 -13.42 3.33
N PRO A 33 -14.32 -13.12 3.69
CA PRO A 33 -15.44 -13.72 2.97
C PRO A 33 -15.30 -13.41 1.48
N GLY A 34 -15.43 -14.45 0.64
CA GLY A 34 -15.28 -14.30 -0.80
C GLY A 34 -16.23 -13.27 -1.41
N THR A 35 -17.47 -13.25 -0.91
CA THR A 35 -18.47 -12.28 -1.39
C THR A 35 -18.08 -10.84 -1.04
N GLU A 36 -17.52 -10.63 0.14
CA GLU A 36 -17.07 -9.31 0.56
C GLU A 36 -15.92 -8.83 -0.31
N PHE A 37 -14.92 -9.67 -0.50
CA PHE A 37 -13.76 -9.31 -1.32
C PHE A 37 -14.17 -9.04 -2.76
N THR A 38 -15.04 -9.87 -3.32
CA THR A 38 -15.53 -9.69 -4.69
C THR A 38 -16.25 -8.36 -4.85
N ALA A 39 -17.08 -7.99 -3.88
CA ALA A 39 -17.79 -6.71 -3.90
C ALA A 39 -16.83 -5.53 -3.86
N LEU A 40 -15.78 -5.62 -3.04
CA LEU A 40 -14.77 -4.56 -2.96
C LEU A 40 -13.96 -4.48 -4.26
N ALA A 41 -13.57 -5.61 -4.80
CA ALA A 41 -12.74 -5.67 -6.01
C ALA A 41 -13.49 -5.10 -7.22
N SER A 42 -14.79 -5.35 -7.32
CA SER A 42 -15.57 -4.88 -8.46
C SER A 42 -15.69 -3.36 -8.51
N ARG A 43 -15.48 -2.67 -7.39
CA ARG A 43 -15.49 -1.21 -7.35
C ARG A 43 -14.31 -0.60 -8.11
N GLY A 44 -13.22 -1.36 -8.27
CA GLY A 44 -12.06 -0.90 -9.01
C GLY A 44 -12.16 -1.16 -10.51
N ASP A 45 -13.19 -1.85 -10.95
CA ASP A 45 -13.37 -2.20 -12.36
C ASP A 45 -14.19 -1.15 -13.06
N THR A 46 -13.56 -0.05 -13.44
CA THR A 46 -14.21 1.08 -14.09
C THR A 46 -13.58 1.32 -15.45
N GLU A 47 -14.22 2.16 -16.24
CA GLU A 47 -13.79 2.44 -17.60
C GLU A 47 -12.63 3.42 -17.70
N SER A 48 -12.56 4.40 -16.81
CA SER A 48 -11.49 5.40 -16.88
C SER A 48 -10.31 5.01 -16.01
N GLY A 49 -9.12 5.37 -16.45
CA GLY A 49 -7.89 5.10 -15.69
C GLY A 49 -7.88 5.77 -14.33
N GLU A 50 -8.38 7.02 -14.26
CA GLU A 50 -8.46 7.75 -13.01
C GLU A 50 -9.40 7.09 -12.01
N GLU A 51 -10.59 6.71 -12.49
CA GLU A 51 -11.57 6.06 -11.64
C GLU A 51 -11.09 4.68 -11.21
N ARG A 52 -10.37 4.00 -12.08
CA ARG A 52 -9.79 2.71 -11.74
C ARG A 52 -8.78 2.84 -10.61
N ILE A 53 -7.93 3.86 -10.65
CA ILE A 53 -6.97 4.13 -9.59
C ILE A 53 -7.69 4.44 -8.29
N LYS A 54 -8.72 5.28 -8.33
CA LYS A 54 -9.53 5.59 -7.15
C LYS A 54 -10.20 4.34 -6.59
N GLY A 55 -10.71 3.49 -7.46
CA GLY A 55 -11.32 2.23 -7.04
C GLY A 55 -10.33 1.31 -6.36
N VAL A 56 -9.14 1.18 -6.90
CA VAL A 56 -8.08 0.37 -6.30
C VAL A 56 -7.65 0.95 -4.96
N CYS A 57 -7.48 2.28 -4.88
CA CYS A 57 -7.15 2.92 -3.61
C CYS A 57 -8.24 2.72 -2.58
N GLY A 58 -9.50 2.77 -2.98
CA GLY A 58 -10.63 2.49 -2.10
C GLY A 58 -10.65 1.05 -1.60
N LEU A 59 -10.34 0.11 -2.47
CA LEU A 59 -10.23 -1.30 -2.09
C LEU A 59 -9.10 -1.49 -1.07
N ILE A 60 -7.94 -0.93 -1.35
CA ILE A 60 -6.79 -1.01 -0.45
C ILE A 60 -7.14 -0.39 0.90
N ALA A 61 -7.80 0.78 0.88
CA ALA A 61 -8.20 1.47 2.12
C ALA A 61 -9.10 0.60 2.99
N ASN A 62 -10.02 -0.16 2.36
CA ASN A 62 -10.90 -1.06 3.10
C ASN A 62 -10.15 -2.23 3.73
N LEU A 63 -8.99 -2.58 3.21
CA LEU A 63 -8.19 -3.67 3.74
C LEU A 63 -7.26 -3.22 4.86
N ILE A 64 -6.91 -1.94 4.89
CA ILE A 64 -5.94 -1.44 5.87
C ILE A 64 -6.54 -1.43 7.27
N ILE A 65 -5.84 -2.09 8.19
CA ILE A 65 -6.18 -2.12 9.60
C ILE A 65 -5.46 -0.99 10.33
N GLY A 66 -4.19 -0.76 9.97
CA GLY A 66 -3.40 0.29 10.55
C GLY A 66 -2.10 0.48 9.80
N TRP A 67 -1.42 1.57 10.06
CA TRP A 67 -0.11 1.83 9.47
C TRP A 67 0.69 2.83 10.30
N ARG A 68 1.97 2.85 10.03
CA ARG A 68 2.85 3.94 10.43
C ARG A 68 3.61 4.34 9.16
N VAL A 69 3.13 5.39 8.51
CA VAL A 69 3.68 5.87 7.24
C VAL A 69 3.78 7.38 7.29
N TRP A 70 4.95 7.90 6.95
CA TRP A 70 5.15 9.35 6.86
C TRP A 70 4.46 9.88 5.62
N ASP A 71 3.85 11.07 5.73
CA ASP A 71 3.16 11.72 4.63
C ASP A 71 4.19 12.22 3.60
N PRO A 72 4.21 11.62 2.38
CA PRO A 72 5.19 12.01 1.37
C PRO A 72 4.83 13.31 0.65
N THR A 73 3.66 13.89 0.95
CA THR A 73 3.26 15.17 0.35
C THR A 73 3.86 16.35 1.10
N VAL A 74 4.51 16.10 2.24
CA VAL A 74 5.26 17.13 2.94
C VAL A 74 6.40 17.58 2.03
N PRO A 75 6.57 18.91 1.82
CA PRO A 75 7.61 19.40 0.91
C PRO A 75 9.01 18.98 1.35
N VAL A 76 9.85 18.71 0.37
CA VAL A 76 11.27 18.43 0.59
C VAL A 76 12.05 19.62 0.03
N LYS A 77 12.87 20.24 0.87
CA LYS A 77 13.68 21.38 0.47
C LYS A 77 15.14 21.08 0.73
N ALA A 78 15.99 21.55 -0.16
CA ALA A 78 17.42 21.36 -0.01
C ALA A 78 18.17 22.65 -0.35
N ASP A 79 19.30 22.85 0.31
CA ASP A 79 20.21 23.95 -0.02
C ASP A 79 20.83 23.65 -1.39
N LEU A 80 20.72 24.61 -2.32
CA LEU A 80 21.18 24.42 -3.69
C LEU A 80 22.72 24.33 -3.79
N GLU A 81 23.41 24.86 -2.81
CA GLU A 81 24.88 24.85 -2.82
C GLU A 81 25.46 23.60 -2.15
N THR A 82 24.89 23.19 -1.01
CA THR A 82 25.44 22.09 -0.22
C THR A 82 24.69 20.77 -0.40
N GLY A 83 23.43 20.85 -0.89
CA GLY A 83 22.59 19.65 -0.99
C GLY A 83 22.00 19.22 0.33
N GLU A 84 22.24 19.95 1.40
CA GLU A 84 21.70 19.59 2.71
C GLU A 84 20.21 19.88 2.80
N LEU A 85 19.50 19.01 3.51
CA LEU A 85 18.05 19.19 3.70
C LEU A 85 17.77 20.38 4.60
N ILE A 86 16.76 21.14 4.20
CA ILE A 86 16.28 22.28 4.99
C ILE A 86 15.12 21.79 5.86
N HIS A 87 15.21 22.05 7.14
CA HIS A 87 14.20 21.66 8.12
C HIS A 87 13.48 22.90 8.67
N ASP A 88 12.21 23.06 8.31
CA ASP A 88 11.38 24.16 8.79
C ASP A 88 9.97 23.64 9.04
N GLU A 89 9.01 24.55 9.32
CA GLU A 89 7.63 24.15 9.59
C GLU A 89 6.98 23.46 8.40
N GLU A 90 7.32 23.89 7.19
CA GLU A 90 6.72 23.29 5.99
C GLU A 90 7.26 21.89 5.71
N THR A 91 8.51 21.63 6.08
CA THR A 91 9.15 20.33 5.84
C THR A 91 9.04 19.39 7.02
N ALA A 92 8.36 19.80 8.09
CA ALA A 92 8.22 18.96 9.29
C ALA A 92 7.50 17.65 8.96
N PRO A 93 8.08 16.50 9.29
CA PRO A 93 7.45 15.24 8.97
C PRO A 93 6.14 15.04 9.73
N ARG A 94 5.18 14.43 9.05
CA ARG A 94 3.87 14.11 9.62
C ARG A 94 3.49 12.69 9.23
N LEU A 95 2.79 12.00 10.12
CA LEU A 95 2.27 10.69 9.81
C LEU A 95 0.93 10.81 9.08
N LEU A 96 0.68 9.91 8.14
CA LEU A 96 -0.63 9.83 7.50
C LEU A 96 -1.67 9.40 8.53
N GLN A 97 -2.84 10.02 8.45
CA GLN A 97 -3.92 9.81 9.40
C GLN A 97 -4.65 8.49 9.16
N LEU A 98 -5.23 7.96 10.22
CA LEU A 98 -6.15 6.82 10.19
C LEU A 98 -7.53 7.33 10.59
N PRO A 99 -8.61 6.69 10.12
CA PRO A 99 -8.63 5.50 9.27
C PRO A 99 -8.19 5.80 7.82
N ALA A 100 -7.74 4.76 7.14
CA ALA A 100 -7.32 4.89 5.75
C ALA A 100 -8.52 5.15 4.85
N THR A 101 -8.33 6.05 3.90
CA THR A 101 -9.33 6.37 2.89
C THR A 101 -8.67 6.28 1.51
N ALA A 102 -9.49 6.31 0.46
CA ALA A 102 -8.94 6.32 -0.89
C ALA A 102 -7.97 7.48 -1.08
N GLU A 103 -8.27 8.64 -0.48
CA GLU A 103 -7.39 9.82 -0.54
C GLU A 103 -6.04 9.58 0.13
N THR A 104 -6.04 9.03 1.34
CA THR A 104 -4.78 8.81 2.06
C THR A 104 -3.97 7.69 1.40
N VAL A 105 -4.64 6.67 0.87
CA VAL A 105 -3.95 5.61 0.12
C VAL A 105 -3.28 6.19 -1.12
N ALA A 106 -3.95 7.11 -1.81
CA ALA A 106 -3.37 7.75 -2.99
C ALA A 106 -2.13 8.59 -2.65
N LYS A 107 -1.97 9.00 -1.40
CA LYS A 107 -0.81 9.76 -0.94
C LYS A 107 0.36 8.88 -0.51
N LEU A 108 0.21 7.57 -0.47
CA LEU A 108 1.28 6.68 -0.04
C LEU A 108 2.52 6.82 -0.93
N PRO A 109 3.73 6.66 -0.36
CA PRO A 109 4.92 6.59 -1.19
C PRO A 109 4.78 5.52 -2.27
N GLN A 110 5.38 5.77 -3.42
CA GLN A 110 5.24 4.87 -4.56
C GLN A 110 5.59 3.43 -4.22
N ALA A 111 6.68 3.21 -3.48
CA ALA A 111 7.12 1.87 -3.11
C ALA A 111 6.05 1.13 -2.31
N ILE A 112 5.38 1.83 -1.39
CA ILE A 112 4.35 1.23 -0.56
C ILE A 112 3.08 0.98 -1.37
N LEU A 113 2.65 1.97 -2.14
CA LEU A 113 1.44 1.84 -2.94
C LEU A 113 1.55 0.70 -3.94
N MET A 114 2.68 0.59 -4.62
CA MET A 114 2.92 -0.47 -5.59
C MET A 114 2.92 -1.85 -4.93
N ASP A 115 3.52 -1.96 -3.75
CA ASP A 115 3.52 -3.21 -3.00
C ASP A 115 2.09 -3.62 -2.63
N LEU A 116 1.29 -2.69 -2.11
CA LEU A 116 -0.08 -2.99 -1.72
C LEU A 116 -0.94 -3.35 -2.94
N MET A 117 -0.75 -2.66 -4.05
CA MET A 117 -1.46 -2.99 -5.28
C MET A 117 -1.12 -4.40 -5.74
N GLU A 118 0.14 -4.80 -5.63
CA GLU A 118 0.57 -6.14 -5.98
C GLU A 118 -0.07 -7.19 -5.07
N GLN A 119 -0.18 -6.92 -3.77
CA GLN A 119 -0.84 -7.82 -2.85
C GLN A 119 -2.30 -8.06 -3.23
N VAL A 120 -2.97 -7.00 -3.65
CA VAL A 120 -4.38 -7.08 -4.03
C VAL A 120 -4.56 -7.73 -5.39
N THR A 121 -3.81 -7.29 -6.40
CA THR A 121 -3.92 -7.85 -7.75
C THR A 121 -3.44 -9.28 -7.82
N GLY A 122 -2.49 -9.66 -6.98
CA GLY A 122 -2.05 -11.04 -6.88
C GLY A 122 -3.14 -12.00 -6.43
N VAL A 123 -4.13 -11.49 -5.68
CA VAL A 123 -5.29 -12.30 -5.27
C VAL A 123 -6.35 -12.32 -6.37
N ILE A 124 -6.62 -11.15 -6.99
CA ILE A 124 -7.63 -11.04 -8.06
C ILE A 124 -7.17 -11.75 -9.33
N ASN A 125 -5.93 -11.52 -9.72
CA ASN A 125 -5.34 -12.10 -10.91
C ASN A 125 -4.03 -12.78 -10.53
N PRO A 126 -4.10 -13.97 -9.92
CA PRO A 126 -2.86 -14.63 -9.51
C PRO A 126 -1.99 -14.90 -10.73
N PRO A 127 -0.68 -14.67 -10.62
CA PRO A 127 0.22 -14.92 -11.73
C PRO A 127 0.11 -16.37 -12.13
N GLN A 128 0.00 -16.60 -13.42
CA GLN A 128 -0.01 -17.96 -13.93
C GLN A 128 1.38 -18.53 -13.73
N SER A 129 1.43 -19.48 -12.85
CA SER A 129 2.67 -20.12 -12.56
C SER A 129 3.18 -20.79 -13.81
N PRO A 130 4.31 -20.58 -14.20
CA PRO A 130 4.94 -21.40 -15.22
C PRO A 130 5.17 -22.78 -14.63
N ALA A 131 4.65 -22.62 -14.05
CA ALA A 131 4.66 -23.13 -13.34
C ALA A 131 5.38 -23.48 -12.87
N GLU A 132 5.41 -23.14 -12.68
CA GLU A 132 5.80 -23.23 -12.15
C GLU A 132 6.31 -23.63 -12.25
N PRO A 133 6.66 -24.13 -12.58
CA PRO A 133 7.25 -24.45 -12.69
C PRO A 133 7.67 -24.85 -12.91
N THR A 134 7.68 -25.10 -13.06
CA THR A 134 7.99 -25.39 -13.08
C THR A 134 8.31 -25.50 -13.25
N GLY A 135 8.33 -25.85 -13.41
CA GLY A 135 8.64 -26.00 -13.46
C GLY A 135 8.95 -25.80 -14.03
N LYS A 136 8.91 -26.01 -14.26
CA LYS A 136 9.04 -25.88 -14.66
C LYS A 136 9.18 -25.78 -15.44
N THR A 137 9.27 -26.14 -15.76
CA THR A 137 9.17 -26.08 -16.16
C THR A 137 9.17 -25.93 -16.51
N SER A 138 9.45 -26.11 -16.65
CA SER A 138 9.17 -26.04 -16.54
C SER A 138 8.95 -25.96 -16.69
#